data_b2d02962558b094c7cec71d703ad9241
#
_entry.id   b2d02962558b094c7cec71d703ad9241
#
_cell.length_a   1.000
_cell.length_b   1.000
_cell.length_c   1.000
_cell.angle_alpha   90.00
_cell.angle_beta   90.00
_cell.angle_gamma   90.00
#
_symmetry.space_group_name_H-M   'P 1'
#
loop_
_entity.id
_entity.type
_entity.pdbx_description
1 polymer ?
#
loop_
_entity_poly.entity_id
_entity_poly.type
_entity_poly.pdbx_seq_one_letter_code
_entity_poly.pdbx_strand_id
1 'polypeptide(L)'
;MSELTESASTEQPRPQTPKRPATSALFWLGLSYAPLVARVSLAHSLNFADSSPYQDLRSAVTIAFIRAFIAPKERNQSTFSQAQRRTVAKLPVKGRIWISKYTTPVPPEPESVIAALGKVMDLLNNPDVPAPEIRMPQVVPVEGEWTGYRADAKPDELEPKISDKDKYVEMMKEVKKPTTILYLHGGGHAFMDPASHRPTVKKLAKITGGRAFSVRYRLVPQSPYPGSLLDCLMTYLTLLYPPPGSYHEPVKAEHIVIAGDR
;
A
#
# COMPACT_ATOMS: atom_id res chain seq x y z
N MET A 1 -55.40 3.15 -18.66
CA MET A 1 -54.51 1.98 -18.75
C MET A 1 -53.10 2.55 -18.84
N SER A 2 -52.45 2.64 -17.72
CA SER A 2 -51.06 3.12 -17.60
C SER A 2 -50.28 2.02 -16.91
N GLU A 3 -49.42 1.33 -17.66
CA GLU A 3 -48.52 0.33 -17.16
C GLU A 3 -47.32 0.99 -16.43
N LEU A 4 -47.21 0.71 -15.16
CA LEU A 4 -46.05 1.04 -14.33
C LEU A 4 -45.00 -0.05 -14.59
N THR A 5 -43.92 0.33 -15.26
CA THR A 5 -42.74 -0.54 -15.39
C THR A 5 -41.94 -0.49 -14.09
N GLU A 6 -41.97 -1.58 -13.37
CA GLU A 6 -41.19 -1.85 -12.15
C GLU A 6 -39.72 -2.09 -12.53
N SER A 7 -38.84 -1.16 -12.15
CA SER A 7 -37.40 -1.29 -12.37
C SER A 7 -36.82 -2.24 -11.33
N ALA A 8 -36.48 -3.44 -11.73
CA ALA A 8 -35.74 -4.39 -10.91
C ALA A 8 -34.31 -3.87 -10.62
N SER A 9 -34.08 -3.48 -9.38
CA SER A 9 -32.76 -3.16 -8.88
C SER A 9 -31.92 -4.44 -8.79
N THR A 10 -30.93 -4.57 -9.64
CA THR A 10 -29.95 -5.66 -9.62
C THR A 10 -29.01 -5.45 -8.44
N GLU A 11 -29.31 -6.12 -7.33
CA GLU A 11 -28.45 -6.15 -6.14
C GLU A 11 -27.14 -6.89 -6.47
N GLN A 12 -26.03 -6.18 -6.54
CA GLN A 12 -24.71 -6.78 -6.74
C GLN A 12 -24.35 -7.64 -5.53
N PRO A 13 -23.87 -8.88 -5.72
CA PRO A 13 -23.50 -9.75 -4.61
C PRO A 13 -22.38 -9.14 -3.76
N ARG A 14 -22.62 -8.99 -2.47
CA ARG A 14 -21.64 -8.49 -1.49
C ARG A 14 -20.36 -9.33 -1.54
N PRO A 15 -19.17 -8.72 -1.60
CA PRO A 15 -17.93 -9.47 -1.60
C PRO A 15 -17.79 -10.26 -0.29
N GLN A 16 -17.68 -11.56 -0.42
CA GLN A 16 -17.50 -12.48 0.71
C GLN A 16 -16.14 -12.20 1.37
N THR A 17 -16.14 -11.97 2.68
CA THR A 17 -14.91 -11.85 3.46
C THR A 17 -14.11 -13.15 3.40
N PRO A 18 -12.81 -13.13 3.11
CA PRO A 18 -12.01 -14.35 3.12
C PRO A 18 -11.99 -14.95 4.54
N LYS A 19 -12.49 -16.19 4.65
CA LYS A 19 -12.41 -16.96 5.90
C LYS A 19 -10.94 -17.16 6.27
N ARG A 20 -10.58 -16.98 7.55
CA ARG A 20 -9.24 -17.32 8.06
C ARG A 20 -8.97 -18.78 7.71
N PRO A 21 -7.78 -19.14 7.20
CA PRO A 21 -7.45 -20.53 7.01
C PRO A 21 -7.58 -21.27 8.34
N ALA A 22 -8.25 -22.40 8.33
CA ALA A 22 -8.34 -23.26 9.51
C ALA A 22 -6.91 -23.66 9.94
N THR A 23 -6.67 -23.89 11.22
CA THR A 23 -5.38 -24.32 11.76
C THR A 23 -4.80 -25.53 11.01
N SER A 24 -5.65 -26.42 10.52
CA SER A 24 -5.29 -27.51 9.61
C SER A 24 -4.69 -27.03 8.28
N ALA A 25 -5.20 -25.97 7.67
CA ALA A 25 -4.66 -25.44 6.41
C ALA A 25 -3.25 -24.83 6.58
N LEU A 26 -2.97 -24.18 7.70
CA LEU A 26 -1.63 -23.69 8.04
C LEU A 26 -0.64 -24.83 8.31
N PHE A 27 -1.09 -25.90 8.96
CA PHE A 27 -0.30 -27.11 9.17
C PHE A 27 0.07 -27.80 7.85
N TRP A 28 -0.88 -28.01 6.97
CA TRP A 28 -0.64 -28.59 5.63
C TRP A 28 0.23 -27.68 4.75
N LEU A 29 0.07 -26.37 4.85
CA LEU A 29 0.95 -25.42 4.17
C LEU A 29 2.39 -25.55 4.69
N GLY A 30 2.59 -25.60 6.00
CA GLY A 30 3.91 -25.82 6.61
C GLY A 30 4.53 -27.14 6.14
N LEU A 31 3.78 -28.22 6.12
CA LEU A 31 4.24 -29.53 5.68
C LEU A 31 4.65 -29.55 4.20
N SER A 32 3.93 -28.82 3.34
CA SER A 32 4.23 -28.73 1.90
C SER A 32 5.54 -28.00 1.61
N TYR A 33 5.99 -27.12 2.50
CA TYR A 33 7.28 -26.41 2.38
C TYR A 33 8.40 -27.04 3.19
N ALA A 34 8.14 -28.07 4.00
CA ALA A 34 9.16 -28.75 4.81
C ALA A 34 10.36 -29.25 3.99
N PRO A 35 10.19 -29.86 2.79
CA PRO A 35 11.32 -30.26 1.95
C PRO A 35 12.18 -29.07 1.48
N LEU A 36 11.55 -27.93 1.15
CA LEU A 36 12.26 -26.71 0.76
C LEU A 36 13.08 -26.17 1.94
N VAL A 37 12.49 -26.09 3.13
CA VAL A 37 13.16 -25.62 4.34
C VAL A 37 14.36 -26.53 4.68
N ALA A 38 14.15 -27.84 4.65
CA ALA A 38 15.21 -28.80 4.93
C ALA A 38 16.38 -28.68 3.93
N ARG A 39 16.08 -28.60 2.62
CA ARG A 39 17.09 -28.44 1.57
C ARG A 39 17.90 -27.15 1.73
N VAL A 40 17.20 -26.02 1.95
CA VAL A 40 17.86 -24.71 2.12
C VAL A 40 18.70 -24.68 3.39
N SER A 41 18.18 -25.23 4.49
CA SER A 41 18.93 -25.29 5.76
C SER A 41 20.18 -26.14 5.63
N LEU A 42 20.09 -27.29 4.98
CA LEU A 42 21.24 -28.17 4.77
C LEU A 42 22.29 -27.51 3.88
N ALA A 43 21.88 -26.96 2.72
CA ALA A 43 22.78 -26.29 1.80
C ALA A 43 23.48 -25.08 2.45
N HIS A 44 22.75 -24.31 3.24
CA HIS A 44 23.30 -23.17 3.97
C HIS A 44 24.30 -23.60 5.05
N SER A 45 23.95 -24.61 5.87
CA SER A 45 24.82 -25.10 6.97
C SER A 45 26.10 -25.77 6.45
N LEU A 46 26.06 -26.33 5.26
CA LEU A 46 27.24 -26.95 4.62
C LEU A 46 28.01 -26.00 3.70
N ASN A 47 27.65 -24.72 3.67
CA ASN A 47 28.25 -23.70 2.78
C ASN A 47 28.14 -24.03 1.27
N PHE A 48 27.14 -24.80 0.85
CA PHE A 48 26.90 -25.14 -0.56
C PHE A 48 26.08 -24.09 -1.30
N ALA A 49 25.50 -23.14 -0.59
CA ALA A 49 24.77 -22.04 -1.23
C ALA A 49 25.67 -20.81 -1.33
N ASP A 50 25.73 -20.20 -2.51
CA ASP A 50 26.52 -18.98 -2.79
C ASP A 50 26.18 -17.82 -1.84
N SER A 51 24.98 -17.82 -1.28
CA SER A 51 24.53 -16.82 -0.33
C SER A 51 24.95 -17.09 1.12
N SER A 52 25.47 -18.28 1.44
CA SER A 52 25.79 -18.68 2.82
C SER A 52 26.79 -17.75 3.53
N PRO A 53 27.81 -17.17 2.86
CA PRO A 53 28.72 -16.22 3.50
C PRO A 53 28.10 -14.84 3.81
N TYR A 54 26.97 -14.51 3.17
CA TYR A 54 26.38 -13.15 3.21
C TYR A 54 25.02 -13.08 3.91
N GLN A 55 24.44 -14.22 4.26
CA GLN A 55 23.11 -14.31 4.85
C GLN A 55 23.11 -15.26 6.05
N ASP A 56 22.31 -14.97 7.05
CA ASP A 56 22.00 -15.94 8.10
C ASP A 56 20.97 -16.98 7.59
N LEU A 57 20.89 -18.12 8.28
CA LEU A 57 20.00 -19.23 7.93
C LEU A 57 18.54 -18.79 7.87
N ARG A 58 18.10 -17.92 8.79
CA ARG A 58 16.72 -17.41 8.84
C ARG A 58 16.39 -16.60 7.59
N SER A 59 17.29 -15.72 7.18
CA SER A 59 17.15 -14.93 5.95
C SER A 59 17.13 -15.82 4.72
N ALA A 60 18.04 -16.80 4.62
CA ALA A 60 18.09 -17.75 3.50
C ALA A 60 16.78 -18.53 3.36
N VAL A 61 16.24 -19.08 4.46
CA VAL A 61 14.97 -19.80 4.47
C VAL A 61 13.79 -18.87 4.13
N THR A 62 13.78 -17.67 4.68
CA THR A 62 12.72 -16.68 4.40
C THR A 62 12.69 -16.30 2.93
N ILE A 63 13.83 -16.01 2.32
CA ILE A 63 13.95 -15.68 0.90
C ILE A 63 13.51 -16.84 0.02
N ALA A 64 13.94 -18.07 0.36
CA ALA A 64 13.55 -19.27 -0.38
C ALA A 64 12.04 -19.51 -0.31
N PHE A 65 11.43 -19.28 0.86
CA PHE A 65 9.98 -19.37 1.04
C PHE A 65 9.24 -18.31 0.21
N ILE A 66 9.68 -17.06 0.25
CA ILE A 66 9.10 -15.97 -0.53
C ILE A 66 9.21 -16.27 -2.03
N ARG A 67 10.38 -16.72 -2.49
CA ARG A 67 10.58 -17.11 -3.90
C ARG A 67 9.63 -18.24 -4.31
N ALA A 68 9.52 -19.28 -3.49
CA ALA A 68 8.62 -20.40 -3.77
C ALA A 68 7.13 -20.01 -3.71
N PHE A 69 6.78 -19.00 -2.92
CA PHE A 69 5.42 -18.46 -2.83
C PHE A 69 5.05 -17.59 -4.03
N ILE A 70 6.01 -16.81 -4.55
CA ILE A 70 5.81 -15.91 -5.70
C ILE A 70 5.98 -16.65 -7.02
N ALA A 71 6.88 -17.64 -7.09
CA ALA A 71 7.14 -18.40 -8.30
C ALA A 71 5.88 -19.19 -8.74
N PRO A 72 5.50 -19.08 -10.02
CA PRO A 72 4.37 -19.86 -10.53
C PRO A 72 4.72 -21.36 -10.48
N LYS A 73 3.98 -22.13 -9.70
CA LYS A 73 4.01 -23.59 -9.77
C LYS A 73 3.20 -24.01 -10.99
N GLU A 74 3.79 -24.77 -11.87
CA GLU A 74 3.20 -25.20 -13.14
C GLU A 74 1.81 -25.87 -13.03
N ARG A 75 1.42 -26.33 -11.85
CA ARG A 75 0.15 -26.99 -11.58
C ARG A 75 -0.98 -26.14 -10.97
N ASN A 76 -0.67 -24.98 -10.42
CA ASN A 76 -1.66 -24.06 -9.83
C ASN A 76 -1.26 -22.64 -10.16
N GLN A 77 -1.39 -22.25 -11.41
CA GLN A 77 -1.17 -20.87 -11.84
C GLN A 77 -2.25 -19.97 -11.22
N SER A 78 -1.98 -19.45 -10.00
CA SER A 78 -2.72 -18.28 -9.57
C SER A 78 -2.41 -17.18 -10.57
N THR A 79 -3.43 -16.58 -11.17
CA THR A 79 -3.23 -15.45 -12.05
C THR A 79 -2.52 -14.34 -11.28
N PHE A 80 -1.74 -13.49 -11.98
CA PHE A 80 -1.07 -12.34 -11.36
C PHE A 80 -2.04 -11.52 -10.49
N SER A 81 -3.25 -11.28 -10.99
CA SER A 81 -4.31 -10.59 -10.25
C SER A 81 -4.77 -11.31 -8.99
N GLN A 82 -4.70 -12.64 -8.93
CA GLN A 82 -5.01 -13.37 -7.70
C GLN A 82 -3.88 -13.24 -6.67
N ALA A 83 -2.61 -13.30 -7.12
CA ALA A 83 -1.46 -13.06 -6.27
C ALA A 83 -1.51 -11.63 -5.70
N GLN A 84 -1.79 -10.63 -6.54
CA GLN A 84 -1.95 -9.24 -6.15
C GLN A 84 -3.04 -9.06 -5.08
N ARG A 85 -4.24 -9.63 -5.29
CA ARG A 85 -5.34 -9.57 -4.30
C ARG A 85 -5.00 -10.19 -2.95
N ARG A 86 -4.11 -11.19 -2.90
CA ARG A 86 -3.67 -11.79 -1.63
C ARG A 86 -2.78 -10.86 -0.80
N THR A 87 -2.09 -9.92 -1.45
CA THR A 87 -1.23 -8.95 -0.77
C THR A 87 -1.99 -7.72 -0.27
N VAL A 88 -3.20 -7.48 -0.79
CA VAL A 88 -4.09 -6.40 -0.34
C VAL A 88 -4.91 -6.91 0.84
N ALA A 89 -4.44 -6.63 2.05
CA ALA A 89 -5.05 -7.16 3.27
C ALA A 89 -6.13 -6.23 3.83
N LYS A 90 -7.36 -6.72 3.97
CA LYS A 90 -8.41 -6.06 4.76
C LYS A 90 -8.27 -6.46 6.23
N LEU A 91 -7.24 -5.96 6.90
CA LEU A 91 -7.02 -6.23 8.33
C LEU A 91 -7.81 -5.24 9.19
N PRO A 92 -8.45 -5.70 10.28
CA PRO A 92 -9.06 -4.79 11.24
C PRO A 92 -7.99 -3.90 11.88
N VAL A 93 -8.33 -2.63 12.08
CA VAL A 93 -7.46 -1.68 12.77
C VAL A 93 -7.60 -1.90 14.27
N LYS A 94 -6.49 -2.21 14.94
CA LYS A 94 -6.45 -2.43 16.38
C LYS A 94 -5.11 -2.02 16.99
N GLY A 95 -5.16 -1.73 18.30
CA GLY A 95 -3.99 -1.32 19.07
C GLY A 95 -3.69 0.17 18.94
N ARG A 96 -2.45 0.51 19.19
CA ARG A 96 -1.99 1.91 19.29
C ARG A 96 -1.79 2.56 17.94
N ILE A 97 -2.86 2.64 17.15
CA ILE A 97 -2.83 3.24 15.81
C ILE A 97 -4.17 3.91 15.49
N TRP A 98 -4.11 5.09 14.91
CA TRP A 98 -5.20 5.75 14.22
C TRP A 98 -5.09 5.52 12.73
N ILE A 99 -6.19 5.16 12.08
CA ILE A 99 -6.30 5.08 10.62
C ILE A 99 -7.53 5.87 10.18
N SER A 100 -7.31 6.96 9.47
CA SER A 100 -8.36 7.75 8.84
C SER A 100 -8.19 7.70 7.33
N LYS A 101 -9.19 7.19 6.63
CA LYS A 101 -9.16 7.11 5.17
C LYS A 101 -9.51 8.46 4.57
N TYR A 102 -8.82 8.79 3.49
CA TYR A 102 -9.08 9.98 2.72
C TYR A 102 -8.89 9.69 1.23
N THR A 103 -9.74 10.28 0.40
CA THR A 103 -9.61 10.20 -1.05
C THR A 103 -9.21 11.58 -1.57
N THR A 104 -8.03 11.67 -2.14
CA THR A 104 -7.57 12.82 -2.89
C THR A 104 -8.45 12.98 -4.14
N PRO A 105 -9.19 14.07 -4.30
CA PRO A 105 -10.03 14.27 -5.48
C PRO A 105 -9.19 14.58 -6.72
N VAL A 106 -9.80 14.49 -7.88
CA VAL A 106 -9.21 15.02 -9.13
C VAL A 106 -9.07 16.53 -8.99
N PRO A 107 -7.89 17.11 -9.29
CA PRO A 107 -7.71 18.56 -9.26
C PRO A 107 -8.56 19.25 -10.34
N PRO A 108 -8.88 20.55 -10.19
CA PRO A 108 -9.65 21.29 -11.18
C PRO A 108 -9.02 21.33 -12.58
N GLU A 109 -7.69 21.30 -12.63
CA GLU A 109 -6.89 21.32 -13.86
C GLU A 109 -6.00 20.07 -13.98
N PRO A 110 -6.58 18.90 -14.28
CA PRO A 110 -5.83 17.65 -14.32
C PRO A 110 -4.74 17.64 -15.41
N GLU A 111 -4.93 18.39 -16.50
CA GLU A 111 -3.97 18.52 -17.59
C GLU A 111 -2.66 19.18 -17.12
N SER A 112 -2.75 20.13 -16.19
CA SER A 112 -1.58 20.80 -15.60
C SER A 112 -0.68 19.81 -14.83
N VAL A 113 -1.29 18.86 -14.12
CA VAL A 113 -0.54 17.81 -13.38
C VAL A 113 0.12 16.83 -14.37
N ILE A 114 -0.57 16.45 -15.44
CA ILE A 114 -0.01 15.59 -16.50
C ILE A 114 1.15 16.30 -17.18
N ALA A 115 1.01 17.58 -17.52
CA ALA A 115 2.06 18.37 -18.16
C ALA A 115 3.29 18.51 -17.25
N ALA A 116 3.08 18.73 -15.94
CA ALA A 116 4.16 18.78 -14.96
C ALA A 116 4.91 17.44 -14.88
N LEU A 117 4.18 16.32 -14.85
CA LEU A 117 4.77 14.99 -14.86
C LEU A 117 5.59 14.75 -16.14
N GLY A 118 5.06 15.13 -17.31
CA GLY A 118 5.77 15.04 -18.59
C GLY A 118 7.11 15.78 -18.56
N LYS A 119 7.12 17.02 -18.09
CA LYS A 119 8.36 17.81 -17.95
C LYS A 119 9.38 17.14 -17.04
N VAL A 120 8.97 16.56 -15.91
CA VAL A 120 9.87 15.83 -15.02
C VAL A 120 10.44 14.60 -15.71
N MET A 121 9.62 13.87 -16.46
CA MET A 121 10.08 12.69 -17.20
C MET A 121 11.09 13.07 -18.29
N ASP A 122 10.86 14.16 -19.01
CA ASP A 122 11.80 14.68 -20.02
C ASP A 122 13.15 15.06 -19.39
N LEU A 123 13.12 15.70 -18.20
CA LEU A 123 14.33 16.06 -17.45
C LEU A 123 15.12 14.85 -16.95
N LEU A 124 14.45 13.73 -16.70
CA LEU A 124 15.07 12.49 -16.25
C LEU A 124 15.48 11.56 -17.39
N ASN A 125 15.13 11.92 -18.62
CA ASN A 125 15.42 11.10 -19.77
C ASN A 125 16.93 11.13 -20.07
N ASN A 126 17.51 9.94 -20.31
CA ASN A 126 18.89 9.83 -20.73
C ASN A 126 18.97 10.05 -22.26
N PRO A 127 19.66 11.11 -22.75
CA PRO A 127 19.75 11.39 -24.18
C PRO A 127 20.45 10.27 -25.00
N ASP A 128 21.24 9.44 -24.35
CA ASP A 128 21.97 8.34 -24.98
C ASP A 128 21.11 7.07 -25.16
N VAL A 129 19.89 7.06 -24.65
CA VAL A 129 18.98 5.92 -24.74
C VAL A 129 17.67 6.36 -25.40
N PRO A 130 17.19 5.65 -26.44
CA PRO A 130 15.90 5.97 -27.04
C PRO A 130 14.80 6.01 -25.99
N ALA A 131 14.08 7.12 -25.92
CA ALA A 131 12.97 7.26 -24.97
C ALA A 131 11.87 6.25 -25.34
N PRO A 132 11.38 5.47 -24.36
CA PRO A 132 10.25 4.58 -24.61
C PRO A 132 8.98 5.41 -24.90
N GLU A 133 8.12 4.90 -25.77
CA GLU A 133 6.80 5.49 -25.95
C GLU A 133 5.97 5.30 -24.66
N ILE A 134 5.67 6.40 -24.00
CA ILE A 134 4.95 6.40 -22.72
C ILE A 134 3.54 6.95 -22.93
N ARG A 135 2.55 6.12 -22.69
CA ARG A 135 1.15 6.55 -22.66
C ARG A 135 0.82 7.18 -21.30
N MET A 136 0.52 8.47 -21.27
CA MET A 136 0.12 9.16 -20.05
C MET A 136 -1.17 8.58 -19.49
N PRO A 137 -1.22 8.27 -18.19
CA PRO A 137 -2.41 7.74 -17.54
C PRO A 137 -3.45 8.84 -17.32
N GLN A 138 -4.71 8.44 -17.20
CA GLN A 138 -5.77 9.37 -16.77
C GLN A 138 -5.58 9.75 -15.30
N VAL A 139 -5.92 11.00 -14.97
CA VAL A 139 -6.03 11.49 -13.60
C VAL A 139 -7.31 10.92 -13.00
N VAL A 140 -7.22 10.28 -11.86
CA VAL A 140 -8.35 9.67 -11.13
C VAL A 140 -8.23 10.01 -9.65
N PRO A 141 -9.31 9.93 -8.85
CA PRO A 141 -9.21 10.08 -7.41
C PRO A 141 -8.26 9.04 -6.81
N VAL A 142 -7.44 9.45 -5.84
CA VAL A 142 -6.44 8.58 -5.21
C VAL A 142 -6.79 8.37 -3.75
N GLU A 143 -7.00 7.11 -3.35
CA GLU A 143 -7.22 6.77 -1.95
C GLU A 143 -5.92 6.78 -1.16
N GLY A 144 -6.02 7.03 0.14
CA GLY A 144 -4.92 6.92 1.07
C GLY A 144 -5.38 6.79 2.51
N GLU A 145 -4.43 6.63 3.40
CA GLU A 145 -4.68 6.48 4.83
C GLU A 145 -3.83 7.46 5.63
N TRP A 146 -4.46 8.36 6.39
CA TRP A 146 -3.79 9.06 7.48
C TRP A 146 -3.49 8.06 8.59
N THR A 147 -2.28 8.07 9.06
CA THR A 147 -1.80 7.19 10.13
C THR A 147 -1.17 8.02 11.24
N GLY A 148 -1.63 7.79 12.47
CA GLY A 148 -1.06 8.39 13.67
C GLY A 148 -0.84 7.37 14.77
N TYR A 149 -0.08 7.75 15.80
CA TYR A 149 0.12 6.93 16.98
C TYR A 149 -1.01 7.22 17.97
N ARG A 150 -1.64 6.18 18.52
CA ARG A 150 -2.69 6.24 19.54
C ARG A 150 -2.12 5.77 20.88
N ALA A 151 -1.72 6.72 21.75
CA ALA A 151 -0.93 6.44 22.94
C ALA A 151 -1.68 5.59 23.97
N ASP A 152 -2.96 5.94 24.22
CA ASP A 152 -3.75 5.37 25.33
C ASP A 152 -4.45 4.05 25.00
N ALA A 153 -4.39 3.61 23.74
CA ALA A 153 -5.02 2.37 23.34
C ALA A 153 -4.28 1.12 23.84
N LYS A 154 -5.03 0.10 24.26
CA LYS A 154 -4.49 -1.22 24.56
C LYS A 154 -4.05 -1.95 23.29
N PRO A 155 -3.12 -2.93 23.36
CA PRO A 155 -2.60 -3.63 22.18
C PRO A 155 -3.66 -4.25 21.26
N ASP A 156 -4.74 -4.78 21.83
CA ASP A 156 -5.81 -5.46 21.09
C ASP A 156 -7.10 -4.64 20.96
N GLU A 157 -7.12 -3.42 21.46
CA GLU A 157 -8.27 -2.53 21.40
C GLU A 157 -8.60 -2.17 19.96
N LEU A 158 -9.86 -2.33 19.58
CA LEU A 158 -10.32 -1.91 18.26
C LEU A 158 -10.34 -0.39 18.15
N GLU A 159 -10.13 0.09 16.95
CA GLU A 159 -10.31 1.51 16.64
C GLU A 159 -11.78 1.91 16.85
N PRO A 160 -12.07 3.10 17.39
CA PRO A 160 -13.42 3.59 17.56
C PRO A 160 -14.19 3.62 16.23
N LYS A 161 -15.49 3.27 16.28
CA LYS A 161 -16.39 3.31 15.13
C LYS A 161 -16.97 4.72 14.95
N ILE A 162 -16.12 5.66 14.59
CA ILE A 162 -16.46 7.04 14.26
C ILE A 162 -16.12 7.33 12.80
N SER A 163 -16.52 8.49 12.26
CA SER A 163 -16.20 8.87 10.88
C SER A 163 -14.70 9.00 10.65
N ASP A 164 -14.24 8.84 9.41
CA ASP A 164 -12.81 9.01 9.09
C ASP A 164 -12.34 10.44 9.40
N LYS A 165 -13.19 11.45 9.21
CA LYS A 165 -12.91 12.83 9.61
C LYS A 165 -12.71 12.95 11.12
N ASP A 166 -13.57 12.34 11.91
CA ASP A 166 -13.45 12.39 13.38
C ASP A 166 -12.21 11.64 13.85
N LYS A 167 -11.87 10.49 13.24
CA LYS A 167 -10.61 9.78 13.51
C LYS A 167 -9.40 10.66 13.23
N TYR A 168 -9.43 11.43 12.15
CA TYR A 168 -8.36 12.38 11.84
C TYR A 168 -8.26 13.46 12.92
N VAL A 169 -9.38 14.02 13.37
CA VAL A 169 -9.41 15.02 14.45
C VAL A 169 -8.86 14.46 15.76
N GLU A 170 -9.27 13.25 16.14
CA GLU A 170 -8.74 12.58 17.34
C GLU A 170 -7.24 12.29 17.23
N MET A 171 -6.79 11.80 16.07
CA MET A 171 -5.37 11.60 15.77
C MET A 171 -4.56 12.88 15.95
N MET A 172 -5.07 14.01 15.47
CA MET A 172 -4.38 15.30 15.52
C MET A 172 -4.18 15.82 16.96
N LYS A 173 -4.99 15.41 17.93
CA LYS A 173 -4.77 15.75 19.36
C LYS A 173 -3.47 15.15 19.90
N GLU A 174 -3.00 14.04 19.31
CA GLU A 174 -1.78 13.35 19.73
C GLU A 174 -0.54 13.76 18.93
N VAL A 175 -0.70 14.49 17.84
CA VAL A 175 0.40 15.00 17.01
C VAL A 175 1.11 16.17 17.71
N LYS A 176 2.42 16.02 17.92
CA LYS A 176 3.25 16.99 18.66
C LYS A 176 4.13 17.84 17.76
N LYS A 177 4.36 17.43 16.53
CA LYS A 177 5.22 18.09 15.55
C LYS A 177 4.54 18.18 14.19
N PRO A 178 4.82 19.22 13.40
CA PRO A 178 4.15 19.41 12.11
C PRO A 178 4.59 18.39 11.03
N THR A 179 5.53 17.52 11.35
CA THR A 179 6.07 16.53 10.42
C THR A 179 4.96 15.65 9.84
N THR A 180 4.86 15.65 8.53
CA THR A 180 3.95 14.79 7.77
C THR A 180 4.77 13.88 6.87
N ILE A 181 4.64 12.57 7.05
CA ILE A 181 5.34 11.57 6.25
C ILE A 181 4.41 11.17 5.10
N LEU A 182 4.81 11.46 3.87
CA LEU A 182 4.18 10.90 2.68
C LEU A 182 4.80 9.52 2.44
N TYR A 183 4.06 8.46 2.74
CA TYR A 183 4.58 7.10 2.67
C TYR A 183 4.13 6.39 1.40
N LEU A 184 5.12 5.92 0.64
CA LEU A 184 4.96 5.17 -0.61
C LEU A 184 5.34 3.72 -0.34
N HIS A 185 4.34 2.83 -0.27
CA HIS A 185 4.59 1.44 0.10
C HIS A 185 5.38 0.68 -0.96
N GLY A 186 6.17 -0.31 -0.54
CA GLY A 186 6.90 -1.20 -1.43
C GLY A 186 6.00 -2.23 -2.13
N GLY A 187 6.62 -3.17 -2.82
CA GLY A 187 5.94 -4.23 -3.56
C GLY A 187 6.12 -4.14 -5.08
N GLY A 188 7.14 -3.39 -5.55
CA GLY A 188 7.50 -3.29 -6.98
C GLY A 188 6.40 -2.69 -7.85
N HIS A 189 5.61 -1.77 -7.31
CA HIS A 189 4.41 -1.18 -7.93
C HIS A 189 3.35 -2.20 -8.39
N ALA A 190 3.50 -3.47 -7.98
CA ALA A 190 2.65 -4.57 -8.42
C ALA A 190 1.84 -5.21 -7.29
N PHE A 191 2.31 -5.07 -6.05
CA PHE A 191 1.77 -5.76 -4.88
C PHE A 191 1.63 -4.81 -3.69
N MET A 192 0.92 -5.31 -2.67
CA MET A 192 0.71 -4.65 -1.38
C MET A 192 -0.20 -3.42 -1.45
N ASP A 193 -0.38 -2.80 -0.31
CA ASP A 193 -1.17 -1.58 -0.12
C ASP A 193 -0.81 -0.91 1.22
N PRO A 194 -1.35 0.27 1.53
CA PRO A 194 -1.10 0.95 2.80
C PRO A 194 -1.33 0.08 4.05
N ALA A 195 -2.35 -0.79 4.04
CA ALA A 195 -2.67 -1.61 5.21
C ALA A 195 -1.57 -2.61 5.57
N SER A 196 -0.80 -3.09 4.59
CA SER A 196 0.32 -4.00 4.81
C SER A 196 1.49 -3.33 5.54
N HIS A 197 1.60 -2.00 5.43
CA HIS A 197 2.71 -1.21 6.00
C HIS A 197 2.34 -0.43 7.27
N ARG A 198 1.08 -0.52 7.74
CA ARG A 198 0.60 0.17 8.96
C ARG A 198 1.53 0.03 10.19
N PRO A 199 2.14 -1.14 10.49
CA PRO A 199 3.06 -1.26 11.62
C PRO A 199 4.29 -0.37 11.49
N THR A 200 4.88 -0.29 10.29
CA THR A 200 6.05 0.55 9.98
C THR A 200 5.67 2.03 10.04
N VAL A 201 4.59 2.41 9.36
CA VAL A 201 4.13 3.80 9.28
C VAL A 201 3.74 4.34 10.66
N LYS A 202 3.04 3.54 11.48
CA LYS A 202 2.76 3.87 12.88
C LYS A 202 4.03 4.14 13.69
N LYS A 203 5.07 3.30 13.50
CA LYS A 203 6.36 3.47 14.19
C LYS A 203 7.03 4.79 13.78
N LEU A 204 7.00 5.10 12.50
CA LEU A 204 7.54 6.36 11.97
C LEU A 204 6.78 7.57 12.54
N ALA A 205 5.45 7.55 12.51
CA ALA A 205 4.62 8.61 13.10
C ALA A 205 4.92 8.80 14.59
N LYS A 206 5.08 7.70 15.34
CA LYS A 206 5.45 7.75 16.76
C LYS A 206 6.83 8.39 16.99
N ILE A 207 7.85 7.96 16.24
CA ILE A 207 9.24 8.43 16.44
C ILE A 207 9.36 9.91 16.06
N THR A 208 8.71 10.34 14.99
CA THR A 208 8.73 11.74 14.54
C THR A 208 7.86 12.66 15.40
N GLY A 209 6.92 12.09 16.15
CA GLY A 209 5.89 12.86 16.87
C GLY A 209 4.89 13.54 15.93
N GLY A 210 4.92 13.20 14.65
CA GLY A 210 4.06 13.73 13.60
C GLY A 210 2.97 12.72 13.17
N ARG A 211 2.60 12.82 11.90
CA ARG A 211 1.61 11.96 11.25
C ARG A 211 2.13 11.44 9.92
N ALA A 212 1.45 10.48 9.32
CA ALA A 212 1.79 9.99 7.99
C ALA A 212 0.55 9.91 7.10
N PHE A 213 0.73 10.09 5.80
CA PHE A 213 -0.25 9.78 4.78
C PHE A 213 0.31 8.69 3.87
N SER A 214 -0.30 7.52 3.86
CA SER A 214 0.09 6.37 3.04
C SER A 214 -0.75 6.33 1.78
N VAL A 215 -0.11 6.44 0.62
CA VAL A 215 -0.78 6.48 -0.69
C VAL A 215 -1.18 5.09 -1.14
N ARG A 216 -2.44 4.92 -1.58
CA ARG A 216 -2.89 3.73 -2.30
C ARG A 216 -2.78 3.99 -3.80
N TYR A 217 -1.57 4.04 -4.30
CA TYR A 217 -1.33 4.25 -5.72
C TYR A 217 -1.75 3.04 -6.56
N ARG A 218 -2.10 3.29 -7.82
CA ARG A 218 -2.49 2.25 -8.79
C ARG A 218 -1.33 1.32 -9.11
N LEU A 219 -1.64 0.04 -9.21
CA LEU A 219 -0.66 -1.02 -9.41
C LEU A 219 -0.63 -1.50 -10.86
N VAL A 220 0.55 -2.00 -11.30
CA VAL A 220 0.69 -2.71 -12.57
C VAL A 220 0.13 -4.14 -12.42
N PRO A 221 -0.37 -4.78 -13.50
CA PRO A 221 -0.41 -4.31 -14.89
C PRO A 221 -1.64 -3.43 -15.20
N GLN A 222 -2.58 -3.26 -14.26
CA GLN A 222 -3.83 -2.54 -14.50
C GLN A 222 -3.59 -1.05 -14.82
N SER A 223 -2.58 -0.46 -14.19
CA SER A 223 -2.12 0.90 -14.47
C SER A 223 -0.60 0.88 -14.68
N PRO A 224 -0.13 0.83 -15.93
CA PRO A 224 1.29 0.83 -16.21
C PRO A 224 1.95 2.16 -15.84
N TYR A 225 3.28 2.18 -15.84
CA TYR A 225 4.06 3.40 -15.65
C TYR A 225 3.61 4.49 -16.66
N PRO A 226 3.45 5.76 -16.23
CA PRO A 226 3.76 6.33 -14.91
C PRO A 226 2.54 6.47 -13.96
N GLY A 227 1.53 5.59 -14.01
CA GLY A 227 0.28 5.71 -13.25
C GLY A 227 0.48 5.86 -11.74
N SER A 228 1.31 5.02 -11.14
CA SER A 228 1.61 5.11 -9.70
C SER A 228 2.35 6.40 -9.34
N LEU A 229 3.23 6.87 -10.22
CA LEU A 229 3.96 8.13 -10.02
C LEU A 229 3.01 9.34 -10.05
N LEU A 230 2.05 9.33 -10.99
CA LEU A 230 1.02 10.35 -11.07
C LEU A 230 0.17 10.40 -9.78
N ASP A 231 -0.23 9.23 -9.26
CA ASP A 231 -1.01 9.15 -8.01
C ASP A 231 -0.23 9.71 -6.81
N CYS A 232 1.06 9.41 -6.72
CA CYS A 232 1.94 9.96 -5.68
C CYS A 232 2.11 11.47 -5.81
N LEU A 233 2.29 11.99 -7.03
CA LEU A 233 2.39 13.43 -7.30
C LEU A 233 1.10 14.14 -6.93
N MET A 234 -0.06 13.62 -7.32
CA MET A 234 -1.36 14.18 -6.96
C MET A 234 -1.54 14.25 -5.45
N THR A 235 -1.18 13.19 -4.76
CA THR A 235 -1.27 13.15 -3.30
C THR A 235 -0.33 14.18 -2.66
N TYR A 236 0.90 14.29 -3.13
CA TYR A 236 1.85 15.31 -2.66
C TYR A 236 1.30 16.73 -2.85
N LEU A 237 0.76 17.04 -4.03
CA LEU A 237 0.14 18.33 -4.31
C LEU A 237 -1.09 18.60 -3.43
N THR A 238 -1.90 17.57 -3.13
CA THR A 238 -3.04 17.69 -2.21
C THR A 238 -2.60 17.98 -0.78
N LEU A 239 -1.47 17.43 -0.33
CA LEU A 239 -0.92 17.79 0.99
C LEU A 239 -0.52 19.27 1.06
N LEU A 240 0.06 19.81 -0.01
CA LEU A 240 0.46 21.23 -0.10
C LEU A 240 -0.76 22.15 -0.30
N TYR A 241 -1.68 21.75 -1.15
CA TYR A 241 -2.81 22.56 -1.61
C TYR A 241 -4.12 21.77 -1.48
N PRO A 242 -4.58 21.53 -0.22
CA PRO A 242 -5.78 20.74 0.00
C PRO A 242 -7.01 21.43 -0.62
N PRO A 243 -7.85 20.68 -1.36
CA PRO A 243 -9.09 21.22 -1.87
C PRO A 243 -10.11 21.48 -0.75
N PRO A 244 -11.15 22.30 -1.00
CA PRO A 244 -12.22 22.52 -0.04
C PRO A 244 -12.83 21.21 0.46
N GLY A 245 -13.03 21.09 1.78
CA GLY A 245 -13.55 19.88 2.43
C GLY A 245 -12.49 18.85 2.81
N SER A 246 -11.21 19.11 2.57
CA SER A 246 -10.12 18.28 3.09
C SER A 246 -10.13 18.21 4.61
N TYR A 247 -9.60 17.09 5.16
CA TYR A 247 -9.50 16.94 6.62
C TYR A 247 -8.36 17.75 7.23
N HIS A 248 -7.36 18.08 6.42
CA HIS A 248 -6.13 18.73 6.87
C HIS A 248 -5.98 20.12 6.25
N GLU A 249 -5.29 20.97 6.97
CA GLU A 249 -4.80 22.26 6.51
C GLU A 249 -3.58 22.07 5.57
N PRO A 250 -3.23 23.10 4.74
CA PRO A 250 -2.03 23.04 3.91
C PRO A 250 -0.80 22.64 4.71
N VAL A 251 -0.11 21.60 4.26
CA VAL A 251 1.15 21.18 4.87
C VAL A 251 2.28 21.89 4.16
N LYS A 252 3.13 22.60 4.91
CA LYS A 252 4.30 23.24 4.32
C LYS A 252 5.27 22.20 3.76
N ALA A 253 5.86 22.47 2.60
CA ALA A 253 6.80 21.55 1.94
C ALA A 253 7.96 21.12 2.87
N GLU A 254 8.48 22.03 3.68
CA GLU A 254 9.54 21.79 4.68
C GLU A 254 9.14 20.81 5.79
N HIS A 255 7.83 20.56 5.98
CA HIS A 255 7.29 19.62 6.94
C HIS A 255 6.95 18.26 6.33
N ILE A 256 7.08 18.09 5.00
CA ILE A 256 6.79 16.84 4.32
C ILE A 256 8.08 16.04 4.17
N VAL A 257 8.06 14.80 4.64
CA VAL A 257 9.12 13.82 4.46
C VAL A 257 8.59 12.71 3.57
N ILE A 258 9.20 12.48 2.42
CA ILE A 258 8.86 11.35 1.55
C ILE A 258 9.62 10.14 2.07
N ALA A 259 8.89 9.06 2.37
CA ALA A 259 9.43 7.81 2.85
C ALA A 259 8.79 6.62 2.12
N GLY A 260 9.50 5.52 2.06
CA GLY A 260 9.00 4.30 1.44
C GLY A 260 9.95 3.14 1.65
N ASP A 261 9.52 1.97 1.21
CA ASP A 261 10.32 0.76 1.13
C ASP A 261 10.31 0.25 -0.32
N ARG A 262 11.24 -0.64 -0.61
CA ARG A 262 11.43 -1.13 -1.98
C ARG A 262 10.74 -2.48 -2.22
#